data_fc426019896773401ea36cb6050ca547
#
_entry.id   fc426019896773401ea36cb6050ca547
#
_cell.length_a   1.000
_cell.length_b   1.000
_cell.length_c   1.000
_cell.angle_alpha   90.00
_cell.angle_beta   90.00
_cell.angle_gamma   90.00
#
_symmetry.space_group_name_H-M   'P 1'
#
loop_
_entity.id
_entity.type
_entity.pdbx_description
1 polymer ?
#
loop_
_entity_poly.entity_id
_entity_poly.type
_entity_poly.pdbx_seq_one_letter_code
_entity_poly.pdbx_strand_id
1 'polypeptide(L)'
;LILDLESVVEDLGIYAPKTDIDFGKIEKFTGTALILDDSMTARKRVKEMMQQMGFQVVEAKDGVEGINKLEELSQIYGESLNDTLKIIVSDVEMPQMDGFHFAARIKEDPRFKDIPIVFNSSLSNEFMNEKGVQEAGGEGYLVKFNASDFFNEIAKVIKKHQSQEQG
;
A
#
# COMPACT_ATOMS: atom_id res chain seq x y z
N LEU A 1 -6.53 -22.37 28.11
CA LEU A 1 -6.44 -22.32 27.51
C LEU A 1 -6.26 -21.63 27.23
N ILE A 2 -5.65 -21.34 27.33
CA ILE A 2 -5.41 -20.89 26.86
C ILE A 2 -5.35 -21.06 26.12
N LEU A 3 -5.31 -21.14 26.67
CA LEU A 3 -5.44 -21.51 25.78
C LEU A 3 -4.83 -20.87 24.93
N ASP A 4 -4.22 -21.37 24.57
CA ASP A 4 -3.62 -20.58 23.68
C ASP A 4 -4.68 -20.16 22.75
N LEU A 5 -4.62 -18.97 22.33
CA LEU A 5 -5.65 -18.43 21.56
C LEU A 5 -5.74 -19.10 20.22
N GLU A 6 -4.62 -19.52 19.68
CA GLU A 6 -4.64 -20.19 18.42
C GLU A 6 -5.36 -21.49 18.50
N SER A 7 -5.13 -22.21 19.55
CA SER A 7 -5.78 -23.47 19.76
C SER A 7 -7.27 -23.27 19.92
N VAL A 8 -7.66 -22.24 20.62
CA VAL A 8 -9.06 -21.94 20.79
C VAL A 8 -9.70 -21.59 19.46
N VAL A 9 -9.02 -20.82 18.67
CA VAL A 9 -9.56 -20.44 17.38
C VAL A 9 -9.73 -21.66 16.49
N GLU A 10 -8.80 -22.59 16.55
CA GLU A 10 -8.92 -23.79 15.77
C GLU A 10 -10.09 -24.60 16.24
N ASP A 11 -10.27 -24.70 17.53
CA ASP A 11 -11.35 -25.47 18.06
C ASP A 11 -12.69 -24.87 17.70
N LEU A 12 -12.73 -23.59 17.54
CA LEU A 12 -13.96 -22.95 17.15
C LEU A 12 -14.19 -23.07 15.66
N GLY A 13 -13.22 -23.58 14.99
CA GLY A 13 -13.40 -23.80 13.58
C GLY A 13 -13.30 -22.56 12.78
N ILE A 14 -13.06 -21.52 13.47
CA ILE A 14 -13.07 -20.36 12.77
C ILE A 14 -11.73 -20.01 12.61
N TYR A 15 -11.01 -20.68 12.97
CA TYR A 15 -9.82 -20.58 12.86
C TYR A 15 -9.48 -20.21 11.57
N ALA A 16 -9.04 -19.24 11.59
CA ALA A 16 -8.67 -18.75 10.54
C ALA A 16 -7.87 -19.64 9.85
N PRO A 17 -8.15 -19.85 8.92
CA PRO A 17 -7.60 -20.78 8.26
C PRO A 17 -6.35 -20.50 8.03
N LYS A 18 -5.88 -20.52 8.47
CA LYS A 18 -4.94 -20.66 8.09
C LYS A 18 -4.55 -19.97 7.13
N THR A 19 -4.61 -18.96 7.19
CA THR A 19 -3.98 -18.24 6.34
C THR A 19 -2.67 -18.75 6.44
N ASP A 20 -2.02 -18.91 5.69
CA ASP A 20 -0.74 -19.34 5.73
C ASP A 20 0.23 -18.27 6.06
N ILE A 21 -0.23 -17.17 6.59
CA ILE A 21 0.65 -16.10 6.88
C ILE A 21 1.26 -16.31 8.23
N ASP A 22 2.54 -16.45 8.25
CA ASP A 22 3.28 -16.52 9.48
C ASP A 22 3.83 -15.11 9.64
N PHE A 23 3.23 -14.34 10.53
CA PHE A 23 3.65 -12.95 10.72
C PHE A 23 5.10 -12.83 11.19
N GLY A 24 5.68 -13.88 11.72
CA GLY A 24 7.10 -13.87 12.05
C GLY A 24 8.00 -13.91 10.82
N LYS A 25 7.41 -14.29 9.67
CA LYS A 25 8.16 -14.39 8.43
C LYS A 25 7.82 -13.30 7.43
N ILE A 26 7.00 -12.33 7.82
CA ILE A 26 6.72 -11.22 6.94
C ILE A 26 8.00 -10.44 6.75
N GLU A 27 8.32 -10.17 5.51
CA GLU A 27 9.51 -9.43 5.18
C GLU A 27 9.42 -8.04 5.75
N LYS A 28 10.52 -7.54 6.28
CA LYS A 28 10.54 -6.22 6.92
C LYS A 28 11.30 -5.21 6.08
N PHE A 29 10.79 -4.00 6.08
CA PHE A 29 11.38 -2.89 5.35
C PHE A 29 11.48 -1.68 6.28
N THR A 30 12.10 -0.62 5.79
CA THR A 30 12.20 0.64 6.54
C THR A 30 11.66 1.75 5.66
N GLY A 31 11.32 2.86 6.26
CA GLY A 31 10.85 4.03 5.56
C GLY A 31 9.37 4.29 5.80
N THR A 32 8.80 5.13 4.98
CA THR A 32 7.43 5.60 5.13
C THR A 32 6.58 5.15 3.95
N ALA A 33 5.32 4.88 4.20
CA ALA A 33 4.32 4.58 3.19
C ALA A 33 3.18 5.59 3.32
N LEU A 34 2.66 6.05 2.20
CA LEU A 34 1.48 6.90 2.17
C LEU A 34 0.30 6.05 1.76
N ILE A 35 -0.77 6.08 2.53
CA ILE A 35 -1.96 5.30 2.26
C ILE A 35 -3.14 6.21 1.98
N LEU A 36 -3.83 5.98 0.87
CA LEU A 36 -5.03 6.74 0.53
C LEU A 36 -6.23 5.80 0.47
N ASP A 37 -7.25 6.10 1.24
CA ASP A 37 -8.50 5.34 1.20
C ASP A 37 -9.56 6.16 1.93
N ASP A 38 -10.72 6.34 1.32
CA ASP A 38 -11.77 7.13 1.94
C ASP A 38 -12.52 6.36 3.04
N SER A 39 -12.36 5.06 3.09
CA SER A 39 -12.95 4.25 4.15
C SER A 39 -12.00 4.19 5.33
N MET A 40 -12.43 4.70 6.47
CA MET A 40 -11.62 4.66 7.67
C MET A 40 -11.26 3.22 8.06
N THR A 41 -12.20 2.31 7.92
CA THR A 41 -11.97 0.91 8.28
C THR A 41 -10.93 0.26 7.34
N ALA A 42 -11.07 0.49 6.04
CA ALA A 42 -10.13 -0.06 5.07
C ALA A 42 -8.75 0.57 5.25
N ARG A 43 -8.71 1.88 5.48
CA ARG A 43 -7.44 2.57 5.68
C ARG A 43 -6.70 2.05 6.91
N LYS A 44 -7.43 1.83 8.00
CA LYS A 44 -6.85 1.29 9.21
C LYS A 44 -6.26 -0.10 8.96
N ARG A 45 -6.95 -0.91 8.20
CA ARG A 45 -6.49 -2.27 7.91
C ARG A 45 -5.20 -2.25 7.10
N VAL A 46 -5.15 -1.41 6.07
CA VAL A 46 -3.95 -1.27 5.25
C VAL A 46 -2.80 -0.72 6.10
N LYS A 47 -3.09 0.25 6.95
CA LYS A 47 -2.09 0.82 7.85
C LYS A 47 -1.47 -0.26 8.74
N GLU A 48 -2.30 -1.10 9.34
CA GLU A 48 -1.81 -2.15 10.21
C GLU A 48 -0.91 -3.13 9.44
N MET A 49 -1.31 -3.49 8.23
CA MET A 49 -0.49 -4.38 7.40
C MET A 49 0.85 -3.75 7.03
N MET A 50 0.84 -2.48 6.67
CA MET A 50 2.09 -1.78 6.33
C MET A 50 2.99 -1.66 7.56
N GLN A 51 2.42 -1.43 8.73
CA GLN A 51 3.20 -1.36 9.96
C GLN A 51 3.83 -2.70 10.29
N GLN A 52 3.15 -3.80 10.01
CA GLN A 52 3.73 -5.13 10.21
C GLN A 52 4.93 -5.36 9.30
N MET A 53 4.98 -4.69 8.16
CA MET A 53 6.11 -4.77 7.26
C MET A 53 7.23 -3.77 7.64
N GLY A 54 7.06 -3.03 8.71
CA GLY A 54 8.10 -2.12 9.20
C GLY A 54 7.96 -0.67 8.80
N PHE A 55 6.95 -0.32 7.99
CA PHE A 55 6.80 1.05 7.53
C PHE A 55 6.17 1.96 8.57
N GLN A 56 6.59 3.21 8.54
CA GLN A 56 5.84 4.27 9.17
C GLN A 56 4.76 4.68 8.18
N VAL A 57 3.60 5.05 8.65
CA VAL A 57 2.46 5.29 7.77
C VAL A 57 1.94 6.72 7.88
N VAL A 58 1.73 7.34 6.73
CA VAL A 58 1.04 8.61 6.61
C VAL A 58 -0.27 8.32 5.89
N GLU A 59 -1.35 8.88 6.36
CA GLU A 59 -2.69 8.58 5.84
C GLU A 59 -3.33 9.77 5.17
N ALA A 60 -4.11 9.48 4.13
CA ALA A 60 -4.94 10.47 3.46
C ALA A 60 -6.28 9.82 3.13
N LYS A 61 -7.34 10.59 3.18
CA LYS A 61 -8.69 10.06 2.95
C LYS A 61 -9.11 10.14 1.49
N ASP A 62 -8.39 10.90 0.68
CA ASP A 62 -8.69 11.02 -0.74
C ASP A 62 -7.46 11.57 -1.48
N GLY A 63 -7.60 11.72 -2.78
CA GLY A 63 -6.47 12.18 -3.60
C GLY A 63 -6.03 13.60 -3.29
N VAL A 64 -6.97 14.48 -2.95
CA VAL A 64 -6.63 15.86 -2.62
C VAL A 64 -5.79 15.90 -1.36
N GLU A 65 -6.22 15.19 -0.32
CA GLU A 65 -5.44 15.11 0.91
C GLU A 65 -4.10 14.42 0.66
N GLY A 66 -4.08 13.43 -0.23
CA GLY A 66 -2.84 12.75 -0.61
C GLY A 66 -1.82 13.72 -1.21
N ILE A 67 -2.26 14.61 -2.11
CA ILE A 67 -1.38 15.63 -2.67
C ILE A 67 -0.86 16.55 -1.57
N ASN A 68 -1.74 16.95 -0.66
CA ASN A 68 -1.34 17.82 0.45
C ASN A 68 -0.30 17.14 1.34
N LYS A 69 -0.46 15.85 1.59
CA LYS A 69 0.50 15.10 2.39
C LYS A 69 1.85 15.01 1.69
N LEU A 70 1.84 14.81 0.38
CA LEU A 70 3.08 14.79 -0.39
C LEU A 70 3.79 16.13 -0.36
N GLU A 71 3.03 17.23 -0.43
CA GLU A 71 3.63 18.56 -0.32
C GLU A 71 4.28 18.75 1.05
N GLU A 72 3.60 18.33 2.12
CA GLU A 72 4.15 18.43 3.47
C GLU A 72 5.43 17.60 3.59
N LEU A 73 5.42 16.38 3.09
CA LEU A 73 6.59 15.51 3.14
C LEU A 73 7.75 16.07 2.32
N SER A 74 7.42 16.67 1.18
CA SER A 74 8.43 17.30 0.34
C SER A 74 9.10 18.47 1.07
N GLN A 75 8.34 19.23 1.85
CA GLN A 75 8.91 20.33 2.62
C GLN A 75 9.81 19.83 3.74
N ILE A 76 9.46 18.70 4.34
CA ILE A 76 10.25 18.14 5.44
C ILE A 76 11.53 17.48 4.93
N TYR A 77 11.44 16.69 3.88
CA TYR A 77 12.55 15.86 3.44
C TYR A 77 13.30 16.37 2.21
N GLY A 78 12.72 17.29 1.45
CA GLY A 78 13.38 17.86 0.28
C GLY A 78 13.87 16.78 -0.68
N GLU A 79 15.12 16.83 -1.04
CA GLU A 79 15.68 15.89 -2.00
C GLU A 79 15.76 14.46 -1.49
N SER A 80 15.66 14.26 -0.18
CA SER A 80 15.70 12.91 0.38
C SER A 80 14.32 12.27 0.45
N LEU A 81 13.31 12.90 -0.12
CA LEU A 81 11.95 12.36 -0.09
C LEU A 81 11.87 10.93 -0.66
N ASN A 82 12.51 10.70 -1.80
CA ASN A 82 12.45 9.37 -2.41
C ASN A 82 13.19 8.30 -1.62
N ASP A 83 14.09 8.71 -0.74
CA ASP A 83 14.77 7.77 0.13
C ASP A 83 13.93 7.44 1.36
N THR A 84 12.96 8.29 1.67
CA THR A 84 12.14 8.17 2.87
C THR A 84 10.77 7.59 2.55
N LEU A 85 10.07 8.15 1.56
CA LEU A 85 8.74 7.68 1.16
C LEU A 85 8.94 6.60 0.11
N LYS A 86 8.70 5.37 0.50
CA LYS A 86 9.04 4.20 -0.31
C LYS A 86 7.92 3.72 -1.21
N ILE A 87 6.69 3.98 -0.85
CA ILE A 87 5.56 3.45 -1.61
C ILE A 87 4.29 4.19 -1.26
N ILE A 88 3.39 4.27 -2.22
CA ILE A 88 2.05 4.81 -2.02
C ILE A 88 1.07 3.68 -2.30
N VAL A 89 0.15 3.43 -1.37
CA VAL A 89 -0.91 2.45 -1.58
C VAL A 89 -2.21 3.23 -1.64
N SER A 90 -2.87 3.20 -2.78
CA SER A 90 -4.05 4.03 -3.01
C SER A 90 -5.27 3.23 -3.40
N ASP A 91 -6.38 3.53 -2.76
CA ASP A 91 -7.68 3.07 -3.24
C ASP A 91 -7.93 3.70 -4.62
N VAL A 92 -8.72 3.06 -5.41
CA VAL A 92 -9.10 3.59 -6.73
C VAL A 92 -10.32 4.49 -6.58
N GLU A 93 -11.33 4.05 -5.84
CA GLU A 93 -12.55 4.81 -5.71
C GLU A 93 -12.54 5.73 -4.52
N MET A 94 -12.32 6.99 -4.76
CA MET A 94 -12.31 8.02 -3.72
C MET A 94 -13.06 9.24 -4.21
N PRO A 95 -13.69 10.03 -3.31
CA PRO A 95 -14.39 11.23 -3.72
C PRO A 95 -13.38 12.30 -4.17
N GLN A 96 -13.85 13.20 -4.97
CA GLN A 96 -13.11 14.36 -5.48
C GLN A 96 -11.98 14.01 -6.44
N MET A 97 -11.10 13.12 -6.09
CA MET A 97 -10.02 12.71 -6.97
C MET A 97 -9.78 11.22 -6.74
N ASP A 98 -10.08 10.40 -7.74
CA ASP A 98 -9.88 8.96 -7.61
C ASP A 98 -8.40 8.58 -7.69
N GLY A 99 -8.10 7.31 -7.44
CA GLY A 99 -6.71 6.85 -7.39
C GLY A 99 -5.96 6.97 -8.71
N PHE A 100 -6.66 6.82 -9.83
CA PHE A 100 -6.02 6.94 -11.13
C PHE A 100 -5.67 8.40 -11.44
N HIS A 101 -6.55 9.33 -11.12
CA HIS A 101 -6.26 10.76 -11.28
C HIS A 101 -5.13 11.19 -10.36
N PHE A 102 -5.14 10.69 -9.14
CA PHE A 102 -4.08 10.96 -8.19
C PHE A 102 -2.74 10.47 -8.75
N ALA A 103 -2.70 9.24 -9.25
CA ALA A 103 -1.47 8.67 -9.80
C ALA A 103 -0.97 9.48 -11.01
N ALA A 104 -1.89 9.83 -11.90
CA ALA A 104 -1.51 10.63 -13.08
C ALA A 104 -0.89 11.96 -12.66
N ARG A 105 -1.48 12.61 -11.67
CA ARG A 105 -1.00 13.88 -11.19
C ARG A 105 0.40 13.78 -10.59
N ILE A 106 0.64 12.71 -9.82
CA ILE A 106 1.93 12.50 -9.20
C ILE A 106 3.00 12.20 -10.23
N LYS A 107 2.66 11.44 -11.26
CA LYS A 107 3.64 11.07 -12.28
C LYS A 107 4.08 12.28 -13.13
N GLU A 108 3.33 13.35 -13.08
CA GLU A 108 3.73 14.58 -13.79
C GLU A 108 4.68 15.45 -12.96
N ASP A 109 4.84 15.16 -11.68
CA ASP A 109 5.66 15.97 -10.79
C ASP A 109 7.02 15.31 -10.59
N PRO A 110 8.11 16.01 -10.97
CA PRO A 110 9.45 15.42 -10.84
C PRO A 110 9.82 14.99 -9.43
N ARG A 111 9.21 15.60 -8.42
CA ARG A 111 9.50 15.25 -7.04
C ARG A 111 8.92 13.89 -6.65
N PHE A 112 7.83 13.48 -7.28
CA PHE A 112 7.05 12.33 -6.85
C PHE A 112 6.98 11.20 -7.88
N LYS A 113 7.36 11.48 -9.11
CA LYS A 113 7.12 10.53 -10.21
C LYS A 113 7.80 9.17 -10.04
N ASP A 114 8.88 9.12 -9.27
CA ASP A 114 9.61 7.87 -9.08
C ASP A 114 9.13 7.06 -7.87
N ILE A 115 8.17 7.57 -7.11
CA ILE A 115 7.63 6.84 -5.97
C ILE A 115 6.63 5.82 -6.50
N PRO A 116 6.80 4.53 -6.18
CA PRO A 116 5.89 3.52 -6.72
C PRO A 116 4.51 3.61 -6.10
N ILE A 117 3.49 3.36 -6.91
CA ILE A 117 2.10 3.39 -6.49
C ILE A 117 1.48 2.04 -6.73
N VAL A 118 0.84 1.47 -5.71
CA VAL A 118 0.10 0.23 -5.82
C VAL A 118 -1.37 0.57 -5.56
N PHE A 119 -2.25 0.14 -6.45
CA PHE A 119 -3.69 0.35 -6.27
C PHE A 119 -4.28 -0.80 -5.45
N ASN A 120 -5.12 -0.47 -4.50
CA ASN A 120 -5.77 -1.44 -3.63
C ASN A 120 -7.26 -1.15 -3.65
N SER A 121 -8.03 -1.98 -4.33
CA SER A 121 -9.44 -1.70 -4.57
C SER A 121 -10.31 -2.93 -4.30
N SER A 122 -11.56 -2.69 -3.96
CA SER A 122 -12.52 -3.76 -3.82
C SER A 122 -13.02 -4.24 -5.18
N LEU A 123 -12.72 -3.49 -6.25
CA LEU A 123 -13.15 -3.88 -7.57
C LEU A 123 -12.18 -4.85 -8.21
N SER A 124 -12.72 -5.88 -8.83
CA SER A 124 -11.93 -6.84 -9.56
C SER A 124 -12.59 -6.91 -10.94
N ASN A 125 -12.11 -6.13 -11.88
CA ASN A 125 -12.68 -6.12 -13.22
C ASN A 125 -11.59 -6.07 -14.27
N GLU A 126 -12.01 -6.12 -15.52
CA GLU A 126 -11.07 -6.20 -16.63
C GLU A 126 -10.17 -4.98 -16.78
N PHE A 127 -10.58 -3.84 -16.24
CA PHE A 127 -9.74 -2.65 -16.32
C PHE A 127 -8.57 -2.75 -15.40
N MET A 128 -8.60 -3.67 -14.44
CA MET A 128 -7.54 -3.80 -13.47
C MET A 128 -6.50 -4.82 -13.86
N ASN A 129 -6.34 -5.01 -15.17
CA ASN A 129 -5.27 -5.87 -15.64
C ASN A 129 -3.96 -5.08 -15.57
N GLU A 130 -2.87 -5.78 -15.75
CA GLU A 130 -1.55 -5.19 -15.64
C GLU A 130 -1.37 -3.98 -16.54
N LYS A 131 -1.85 -4.05 -17.76
CA LYS A 131 -1.70 -2.95 -18.70
C LYS A 131 -2.45 -1.71 -18.24
N GLY A 132 -3.69 -1.86 -17.80
CA GLY A 132 -4.49 -0.75 -17.31
C GLY A 132 -3.86 -0.07 -16.11
N VAL A 133 -3.32 -0.87 -15.20
CA VAL A 133 -2.64 -0.36 -14.02
C VAL A 133 -1.40 0.43 -14.41
N GLN A 134 -0.61 -0.07 -15.35
CA GLN A 134 0.58 0.62 -15.82
C GLN A 134 0.23 1.92 -16.53
N GLU A 135 -0.81 1.92 -17.34
CA GLU A 135 -1.24 3.14 -18.03
C GLU A 135 -1.68 4.22 -17.05
N ALA A 136 -2.23 3.82 -15.92
CA ALA A 136 -2.63 4.75 -14.88
C ALA A 136 -1.45 5.21 -14.02
N GLY A 137 -0.25 4.67 -14.26
CA GLY A 137 0.93 5.05 -13.49
C GLY A 137 1.19 4.19 -12.27
N GLY A 138 0.45 3.09 -12.09
CA GLY A 138 0.65 2.19 -10.98
C GLY A 138 1.63 1.09 -11.29
N GLU A 139 2.22 0.52 -10.28
CA GLU A 139 3.15 -0.60 -10.41
C GLU A 139 2.59 -1.90 -9.87
N GLY A 140 1.41 -1.88 -9.30
CA GLY A 140 0.75 -3.07 -8.83
C GLY A 140 -0.71 -2.81 -8.55
N TYR A 141 -1.46 -3.89 -8.42
CA TYR A 141 -2.87 -3.81 -8.14
C TYR A 141 -3.25 -4.94 -7.19
N LEU A 142 -4.04 -4.59 -6.20
CA LEU A 142 -4.48 -5.55 -5.21
C LEU A 142 -5.99 -5.48 -5.05
N VAL A 143 -6.60 -6.63 -4.85
CA VAL A 143 -8.00 -6.69 -4.48
C VAL A 143 -8.05 -6.73 -2.96
N LYS A 144 -8.81 -5.83 -2.36
CA LYS A 144 -8.98 -5.81 -0.91
C LYS A 144 -9.60 -7.14 -0.49
N PHE A 145 -9.18 -7.58 0.46
CA PHE A 145 -8.49 -7.72 1.66
C PHE A 145 -7.85 -9.10 1.70
N ASN A 146 -7.09 -9.43 0.72
CA ASN A 146 -6.32 -10.66 0.75
C ASN A 146 -4.94 -10.32 1.30
N ALA A 147 -4.71 -10.63 2.57
CA ALA A 147 -3.48 -10.23 3.24
C ALA A 147 -2.23 -10.86 2.64
N SER A 148 -2.30 -12.10 2.24
CA SER A 148 -1.15 -12.78 1.65
C SER A 148 -0.73 -12.09 0.35
N ASP A 149 -1.70 -11.80 -0.52
CA ASP A 149 -1.42 -11.11 -1.77
C ASP A 149 -0.88 -9.71 -1.50
N PHE A 150 -1.42 -9.05 -0.47
CA PHE A 150 -0.98 -7.72 -0.10
C PHE A 150 0.52 -7.72 0.25
N PHE A 151 0.92 -8.57 1.18
CA PHE A 151 2.32 -8.61 1.61
C PHE A 151 3.24 -8.97 0.44
N ASN A 152 2.85 -9.92 -0.39
CA ASN A 152 3.66 -10.35 -1.51
C ASN A 152 3.80 -9.26 -2.56
N GLU A 153 2.72 -8.56 -2.87
CA GLU A 153 2.77 -7.52 -3.90
C GLU A 153 3.58 -6.31 -3.43
N ILE A 154 3.40 -5.89 -2.19
CA ILE A 154 4.16 -4.77 -1.65
C ILE A 154 5.65 -5.11 -1.64
N ALA A 155 6.01 -6.30 -1.18
CA ALA A 155 7.40 -6.72 -1.15
C ALA A 155 7.99 -6.75 -2.55
N LYS A 156 7.23 -7.25 -3.52
CA LYS A 156 7.69 -7.32 -4.91
C LYS A 156 7.99 -5.92 -5.47
N VAL A 157 7.10 -4.97 -5.24
CA VAL A 157 7.26 -3.61 -5.75
C VAL A 157 8.47 -2.92 -5.09
N ILE A 158 8.59 -3.05 -3.78
CA ILE A 158 9.71 -2.43 -3.06
C ILE A 158 11.05 -3.01 -3.54
N LYS A 159 11.13 -4.32 -3.66
CA LYS A 159 12.37 -4.97 -4.11
C LYS A 159 12.73 -4.59 -5.53
N LYS A 160 11.75 -4.45 -6.39
CA LYS A 160 11.99 -4.03 -7.77
C LYS A 160 12.60 -2.64 -7.79
N HIS A 161 12.11 -1.73 -6.96
CA HIS A 161 12.66 -0.38 -6.90
C HIS A 161 14.06 -0.36 -6.30
N GLN A 162 14.30 -1.15 -5.26
CA GLN A 162 15.64 -1.24 -4.68
C GLN A 162 16.65 -1.76 -5.69
N SER A 163 16.26 -2.73 -6.49
CA SER A 163 17.12 -3.28 -7.53
C SER A 163 17.45 -2.23 -8.58
N GLN A 164 16.49 -1.43 -8.98
CA GLN A 164 16.70 -0.38 -9.97
C GLN A 164 17.63 0.71 -9.44
N GLU A 165 17.53 1.03 -8.17
CA GLU A 165 18.40 2.03 -7.55
C GLU A 165 19.84 1.55 -7.47
N GLN A 166 20.03 0.27 -7.31
CA GLN A 166 21.36 -0.31 -7.20
C GLN A 166 21.98 -0.61 -8.57
N GLY A 167 21.13 -0.72 -9.55
CA GLY A 167 21.58 -0.98 -10.89
C GLY A 167 21.87 0.28 -11.64
#